data_cdd561947f0d9c33c78d368575075251
#
_entry.id   cdd561947f0d9c33c78d368575075251
#
_cell.length_a   1.000
_cell.length_b   1.000
_cell.length_c   1.000
_cell.angle_alpha   90.00
_cell.angle_beta   90.00
_cell.angle_gamma   90.00
#
_symmetry.space_group_name_H-M   'P 1'
#
loop_
_entity.id
_entity.type
_entity.pdbx_description
1 polymer ?
#
loop_
_entity_poly.entity_id
_entity_poly.type
_entity_poly.pdbx_seq_one_letter_code
_entity_poly.pdbx_strand_id
1 'polypeptide(L)'
;MNIMNKVTLRNLKQNKTRTIVTIIGVILSTAMITAVTTFASSIQNFLLEYAISQHGDWHARIDMSNSENLEEIIDDKAFEQVSFVKSDGYAILEEGVNEYKPYLHILELDNNAMDILPIYLTEGRFPESPNEVVLSDHISYNGGVTYELGDTLTLEVGERTLDGYLLNQDNPYNHENDGVAEAFQVSRRRSFTVVGFCDRLSFGIEDFSAPGYSIFTTLDTDFIGATDK
;
A
#
# COMPACT_ATOMS: atom_id res chain seq x y z
N MET A 1 16.41 -54.93 32.44
CA MET A 1 16.04 -53.70 33.17
C MET A 1 17.10 -53.44 34.22
N ASN A 2 17.81 -52.31 34.14
CA ASN A 2 18.99 -52.05 34.98
C ASN A 2 18.56 -51.91 36.46
N ILE A 3 19.38 -52.40 37.42
CA ILE A 3 19.09 -52.39 38.87
C ILE A 3 18.71 -50.95 39.33
N MET A 4 19.37 -49.93 38.83
CA MET A 4 19.12 -48.53 39.10
C MET A 4 17.67 -48.15 38.73
N ASN A 5 17.16 -48.55 37.57
CA ASN A 5 15.79 -48.24 37.16
C ASN A 5 14.73 -48.91 38.07
N LYS A 6 15.05 -50.11 38.61
CA LYS A 6 14.16 -50.83 39.53
C LYS A 6 14.09 -50.15 40.89
N VAL A 7 15.21 -49.64 41.39
CA VAL A 7 15.28 -48.86 42.67
C VAL A 7 14.56 -47.51 42.52
N THR A 8 14.79 -46.80 41.42
CA THR A 8 14.11 -45.52 41.14
C THR A 8 12.60 -45.68 41.05
N LEU A 9 12.11 -46.69 40.32
CA LEU A 9 10.68 -46.97 40.21
C LEU A 9 10.04 -47.33 41.56
N ARG A 10 10.76 -48.04 42.41
CA ARG A 10 10.28 -48.40 43.75
C ARG A 10 10.21 -47.19 44.67
N ASN A 11 11.20 -46.27 44.60
CA ASN A 11 11.21 -45.02 45.35
C ASN A 11 10.06 -44.07 44.91
N LEU A 12 9.81 -43.95 43.58
CA LEU A 12 8.68 -43.17 43.06
C LEU A 12 7.34 -43.75 43.53
N LYS A 13 7.19 -45.08 43.60
CA LYS A 13 5.99 -45.72 44.11
C LYS A 13 5.75 -45.53 45.62
N GLN A 14 6.82 -45.48 46.42
CA GLN A 14 6.74 -45.28 47.87
C GLN A 14 6.34 -43.83 48.24
N ASN A 15 6.77 -42.84 47.44
CA ASN A 15 6.51 -41.42 47.66
C ASN A 15 5.54 -40.83 46.63
N LYS A 16 4.37 -41.48 46.44
CA LYS A 16 3.39 -41.13 45.40
C LYS A 16 3.00 -39.66 45.37
N THR A 17 2.69 -39.08 46.50
CA THR A 17 2.24 -37.69 46.60
C THR A 17 3.33 -36.72 46.12
N ARG A 18 4.57 -36.91 46.58
CA ARG A 18 5.71 -36.07 46.16
C ARG A 18 5.98 -36.20 44.66
N THR A 19 5.91 -37.42 44.14
CA THR A 19 6.10 -37.69 42.69
C THR A 19 5.03 -37.03 41.85
N ILE A 20 3.77 -37.12 42.25
CA ILE A 20 2.63 -36.48 41.56
C ILE A 20 2.80 -34.96 41.54
N VAL A 21 3.11 -34.34 42.67
CA VAL A 21 3.32 -32.90 42.75
C VAL A 21 4.46 -32.44 41.83
N THR A 22 5.57 -33.19 41.81
CA THR A 22 6.70 -32.87 40.92
C THR A 22 6.31 -32.98 39.44
N ILE A 23 5.57 -34.03 39.06
CA ILE A 23 5.09 -34.21 37.68
C ILE A 23 4.15 -33.09 37.29
N ILE A 24 3.20 -32.72 38.14
CA ILE A 24 2.28 -31.61 37.90
C ILE A 24 3.10 -30.30 37.75
N GLY A 25 4.07 -30.04 38.59
CA GLY A 25 4.93 -28.87 38.51
C GLY A 25 5.69 -28.78 37.18
N VAL A 26 6.24 -29.89 36.71
CA VAL A 26 6.94 -29.95 35.41
C VAL A 26 5.95 -29.73 34.27
N ILE A 27 4.77 -30.36 34.28
CA ILE A 27 3.73 -30.20 33.26
C ILE A 27 3.29 -28.74 33.20
N LEU A 28 2.99 -28.12 34.33
CA LEU A 28 2.58 -26.71 34.38
C LEU A 28 3.66 -25.76 33.87
N SER A 29 4.92 -26.00 34.28
CA SER A 29 6.05 -25.18 33.83
C SER A 29 6.25 -25.28 32.31
N THR A 30 6.23 -26.48 31.77
CA THR A 30 6.38 -26.68 30.30
C THR A 30 5.18 -26.11 29.54
N ALA A 31 3.97 -26.32 30.03
CA ALA A 31 2.78 -25.76 29.42
C ALA A 31 2.80 -24.22 29.42
N MET A 32 3.26 -23.59 30.50
CA MET A 32 3.39 -22.14 30.59
C MET A 32 4.43 -21.58 29.63
N ILE A 33 5.62 -22.22 29.55
CA ILE A 33 6.66 -21.81 28.59
C ILE A 33 6.14 -21.94 27.14
N THR A 34 5.51 -23.06 26.81
CA THR A 34 4.95 -23.26 25.47
C THR A 34 3.87 -22.24 25.16
N ALA A 35 2.96 -21.98 26.10
CA ALA A 35 1.92 -20.97 25.90
C ALA A 35 2.50 -19.56 25.64
N VAL A 36 3.48 -19.15 26.43
CA VAL A 36 4.12 -17.82 26.27
C VAL A 36 4.85 -17.72 24.94
N THR A 37 5.62 -18.73 24.56
CA THR A 37 6.35 -18.70 23.27
C THR A 37 5.42 -18.73 22.07
N THR A 38 4.36 -19.53 22.10
CA THR A 38 3.35 -19.58 21.02
C THR A 38 2.62 -18.24 20.93
N PHE A 39 2.23 -17.66 22.05
CA PHE A 39 1.57 -16.35 22.08
C PHE A 39 2.47 -15.23 21.51
N ALA A 40 3.74 -15.19 21.91
CA ALA A 40 4.70 -14.23 21.40
C ALA A 40 4.87 -14.35 19.87
N SER A 41 5.04 -15.58 19.36
CA SER A 41 5.14 -15.81 17.92
C SER A 41 3.86 -15.43 17.16
N SER A 42 2.70 -15.72 17.73
CA SER A 42 1.41 -15.37 17.13
C SER A 42 1.22 -13.85 17.04
N ILE A 43 1.62 -13.10 18.08
CA ILE A 43 1.57 -11.63 18.04
C ILE A 43 2.53 -11.08 16.98
N GLN A 44 3.76 -11.58 16.90
CA GLN A 44 4.73 -11.12 15.89
C GLN A 44 4.19 -11.33 14.46
N ASN A 45 3.67 -12.51 14.17
CA ASN A 45 3.07 -12.79 12.86
C ASN A 45 1.85 -11.90 12.57
N PHE A 46 0.97 -11.73 13.55
CA PHE A 46 -0.18 -10.85 13.41
C PHE A 46 0.23 -9.39 13.11
N LEU A 47 1.23 -8.87 13.82
CA LEU A 47 1.70 -7.50 13.59
C LEU A 47 2.35 -7.33 12.22
N LEU A 48 3.07 -8.35 11.74
CA LEU A 48 3.65 -8.34 10.41
C LEU A 48 2.57 -8.38 9.33
N GLU A 49 1.62 -9.31 9.41
CA GLU A 49 0.51 -9.40 8.47
C GLU A 49 -0.35 -8.13 8.48
N TYR A 50 -0.58 -7.56 9.67
CA TYR A 50 -1.29 -6.29 9.80
C TYR A 50 -0.52 -5.14 9.13
N ALA A 51 0.80 -5.05 9.33
CA ALA A 51 1.62 -4.03 8.68
C ALA A 51 1.60 -4.17 7.14
N ILE A 52 1.74 -5.39 6.62
CA ILE A 52 1.65 -5.66 5.19
C ILE A 52 0.26 -5.28 4.64
N SER A 53 -0.81 -5.62 5.35
CA SER A 53 -2.16 -5.29 4.91
C SER A 53 -2.45 -3.78 4.88
N GLN A 54 -1.75 -2.98 5.69
CA GLN A 54 -1.95 -1.53 5.76
C GLN A 54 -1.01 -0.77 4.83
N HIS A 55 0.20 -1.26 4.62
CA HIS A 55 1.25 -0.51 3.91
C HIS A 55 1.75 -1.20 2.64
N GLY A 56 1.46 -2.49 2.45
CA GLY A 56 1.99 -3.31 1.36
C GLY A 56 3.22 -4.12 1.76
N ASP A 57 3.59 -5.06 0.90
CA ASP A 57 4.73 -5.97 1.09
C ASP A 57 6.00 -5.40 0.45
N TRP A 58 6.49 -4.31 1.00
CA TRP A 58 7.71 -3.66 0.55
C TRP A 58 8.60 -3.21 1.73
N HIS A 59 9.90 -3.07 1.51
CA HIS A 59 10.89 -2.77 2.55
C HIS A 59 11.44 -1.36 2.50
N ALA A 60 11.51 -0.77 1.31
CA ALA A 60 12.02 0.59 1.13
C ALA A 60 11.29 1.30 -0.02
N ARG A 61 11.06 2.60 0.14
CA ARG A 61 10.56 3.51 -0.91
C ARG A 61 11.63 4.55 -1.17
N ILE A 62 11.91 4.79 -2.44
CA ILE A 62 12.83 5.83 -2.89
C ILE A 62 12.03 6.79 -3.75
N ASP A 63 11.89 8.03 -3.28
CA ASP A 63 11.20 9.08 -4.02
C ASP A 63 12.21 9.78 -4.93
N MET A 64 11.94 9.79 -6.24
CA MET A 64 12.81 10.35 -7.24
C MET A 64 12.11 11.48 -7.99
N SER A 65 12.82 12.59 -8.19
CA SER A 65 12.32 13.72 -8.97
C SER A 65 12.64 13.59 -10.47
N ASN A 66 13.55 12.70 -10.84
CA ASN A 66 13.93 12.42 -12.22
C ASN A 66 14.31 10.94 -12.39
N SER A 67 14.42 10.46 -13.61
CA SER A 67 14.83 9.09 -13.94
C SER A 67 16.36 8.89 -14.02
N GLU A 68 17.15 9.88 -13.67
CA GLU A 68 18.62 9.73 -13.62
C GLU A 68 18.99 8.72 -12.52
N ASN A 69 19.86 7.77 -12.85
CA ASN A 69 20.29 6.65 -11.99
C ASN A 69 19.26 5.52 -11.75
N LEU A 70 18.18 5.47 -12.51
CA LEU A 70 17.19 4.40 -12.36
C LEU A 70 17.79 3.02 -12.64
N GLU A 71 18.66 2.92 -13.66
CA GLU A 71 19.38 1.69 -14.02
C GLU A 71 20.29 1.19 -12.88
N GLU A 72 20.98 2.12 -12.20
CA GLU A 72 21.87 1.79 -11.09
C GLU A 72 21.07 1.18 -9.91
N ILE A 73 19.85 1.67 -9.69
CA ILE A 73 18.96 1.13 -8.66
C ILE A 73 18.39 -0.23 -9.06
N ILE A 74 17.98 -0.40 -10.32
CA ILE A 74 17.43 -1.66 -10.83
C ILE A 74 18.48 -2.78 -10.78
N ASP A 75 19.72 -2.48 -11.14
CA ASP A 75 20.82 -3.44 -11.20
C ASP A 75 21.47 -3.72 -9.84
N ASP A 76 21.10 -2.99 -8.77
CA ASP A 76 21.67 -3.20 -7.44
C ASP A 76 21.21 -4.54 -6.86
N LYS A 77 22.17 -5.42 -6.62
CA LYS A 77 21.94 -6.75 -6.01
C LYS A 77 21.41 -6.70 -4.58
N ALA A 78 21.33 -5.51 -3.97
CA ALA A 78 20.71 -5.34 -2.66
C ALA A 78 19.18 -5.49 -2.72
N PHE A 79 18.58 -5.30 -3.90
CA PHE A 79 17.14 -5.43 -4.09
C PHE A 79 16.80 -6.75 -4.77
N GLU A 80 15.90 -7.51 -4.18
CA GLU A 80 15.36 -8.75 -4.75
C GLU A 80 14.33 -8.44 -5.84
N GLN A 81 13.54 -7.38 -5.63
CA GLN A 81 12.51 -6.90 -6.54
C GLN A 81 12.39 -5.38 -6.44
N VAL A 82 12.21 -4.74 -7.60
CA VAL A 82 11.95 -3.30 -7.71
C VAL A 82 10.60 -3.11 -8.40
N SER A 83 9.83 -2.15 -7.93
CA SER A 83 8.53 -1.78 -8.48
C SER A 83 8.44 -0.26 -8.64
N PHE A 84 7.67 0.17 -9.62
CA PHE A 84 7.55 1.57 -9.96
C PHE A 84 6.13 2.09 -9.77
N VAL A 85 6.05 3.24 -9.10
CA VAL A 85 4.85 4.06 -8.98
C VAL A 85 5.21 5.44 -9.49
N LYS A 86 4.55 5.87 -10.56
CA LYS A 86 4.81 7.17 -11.17
C LYS A 86 3.56 8.03 -11.10
N SER A 87 3.71 9.29 -10.70
CA SER A 87 2.65 10.28 -10.85
C SER A 87 2.60 10.75 -12.31
N ASP A 88 1.46 10.59 -12.94
CA ASP A 88 1.18 11.09 -14.29
C ASP A 88 0.67 12.53 -14.27
N GLY A 89 0.39 13.06 -13.08
CA GLY A 89 -0.13 14.39 -12.84
C GLY A 89 -1.55 14.40 -12.28
N TYR A 90 -2.22 15.51 -12.46
CA TYR A 90 -3.54 15.77 -11.91
C TYR A 90 -4.53 16.07 -13.04
N ALA A 91 -5.81 15.87 -12.75
CA ALA A 91 -6.93 16.40 -13.55
C ALA A 91 -7.97 17.00 -12.60
N ILE A 92 -8.73 17.98 -13.06
CA ILE A 92 -9.82 18.56 -12.26
C ILE A 92 -10.96 17.53 -12.19
N LEU A 93 -11.48 17.27 -10.99
CA LEU A 93 -12.70 16.51 -10.80
C LEU A 93 -13.89 17.42 -11.07
N GLU A 94 -14.44 17.36 -12.27
CA GLU A 94 -15.64 18.11 -12.64
C GLU A 94 -16.81 17.68 -11.74
N GLU A 95 -17.64 18.63 -11.35
CA GLU A 95 -18.81 18.41 -10.48
C GLU A 95 -18.48 17.87 -9.06
N GLY A 96 -17.22 17.83 -8.68
CA GLY A 96 -16.81 17.46 -7.32
C GLY A 96 -17.35 18.43 -6.27
N VAL A 97 -17.93 17.89 -5.18
CA VAL A 97 -18.54 18.70 -4.10
C VAL A 97 -17.57 19.06 -2.98
N ASN A 98 -16.40 18.39 -2.92
CA ASN A 98 -15.40 18.65 -1.89
C ASN A 98 -14.42 19.73 -2.37
N GLU A 99 -14.58 20.94 -1.86
CA GLU A 99 -13.74 22.10 -2.20
C GLU A 99 -12.26 21.95 -1.81
N TYR A 100 -11.93 21.07 -0.85
CA TYR A 100 -10.56 20.79 -0.43
C TYR A 100 -9.89 19.68 -1.25
N LYS A 101 -10.64 19.01 -2.12
CA LYS A 101 -10.16 17.87 -2.90
C LYS A 101 -10.68 17.94 -4.35
N PRO A 102 -10.28 19.00 -5.09
CA PRO A 102 -10.82 19.27 -6.41
C PRO A 102 -10.19 18.47 -7.53
N TYR A 103 -9.24 17.56 -7.25
CA TYR A 103 -8.48 16.88 -8.29
C TYR A 103 -8.67 15.36 -8.28
N LEU A 104 -8.40 14.75 -9.43
CA LEU A 104 -8.00 13.38 -9.60
C LEU A 104 -6.46 13.33 -9.67
N HIS A 105 -5.81 12.48 -8.89
CA HIS A 105 -4.38 12.22 -8.95
C HIS A 105 -4.15 10.92 -9.72
N ILE A 106 -3.51 11.01 -10.88
CA ILE A 106 -3.34 9.88 -11.79
C ILE A 106 -1.99 9.23 -11.52
N LEU A 107 -2.03 7.94 -11.18
CA LEU A 107 -0.86 7.11 -10.94
C LEU A 107 -0.69 6.10 -12.07
N GLU A 108 0.53 5.87 -12.46
CA GLU A 108 0.94 4.77 -13.32
C GLU A 108 1.69 3.75 -12.46
N LEU A 109 1.19 2.51 -12.43
CA LEU A 109 1.73 1.42 -11.64
C LEU A 109 2.26 0.32 -12.55
N ASP A 110 3.42 -0.23 -12.25
CA ASP A 110 3.84 -1.48 -12.89
C ASP A 110 3.08 -2.68 -12.29
N ASN A 111 3.16 -3.84 -12.94
CA ASN A 111 2.44 -5.03 -12.50
C ASN A 111 2.86 -5.47 -11.08
N ASN A 112 4.15 -5.34 -10.75
CA ASN A 112 4.65 -5.70 -9.44
C ASN A 112 4.08 -4.77 -8.35
N ALA A 113 3.97 -3.46 -8.64
CA ALA A 113 3.37 -2.51 -7.71
C ALA A 113 1.91 -2.86 -7.41
N MET A 114 1.14 -3.30 -8.41
CA MET A 114 -0.25 -3.74 -8.20
C MET A 114 -0.35 -4.96 -7.30
N ASP A 115 0.67 -5.83 -7.28
CA ASP A 115 0.69 -7.04 -6.45
C ASP A 115 1.15 -6.76 -5.01
N ILE A 116 2.13 -5.86 -4.82
CA ILE A 116 2.73 -5.60 -3.49
C ILE A 116 2.03 -4.49 -2.70
N LEU A 117 1.34 -3.57 -3.39
CA LEU A 117 0.60 -2.49 -2.72
C LEU A 117 -0.76 -3.01 -2.22
N PRO A 118 -1.25 -2.54 -1.07
CA PRO A 118 -2.53 -2.99 -0.51
C PRO A 118 -3.71 -2.35 -1.24
N ILE A 119 -3.85 -2.67 -2.53
CA ILE A 119 -4.93 -2.21 -3.39
C ILE A 119 -6.04 -3.26 -3.37
N TYR A 120 -7.17 -2.93 -2.76
CA TYR A 120 -8.32 -3.81 -2.67
C TYR A 120 -9.39 -3.37 -3.66
N LEU A 121 -9.58 -4.17 -4.71
CA LEU A 121 -10.67 -3.94 -5.65
C LEU A 121 -12.02 -4.22 -5.00
N THR A 122 -12.96 -3.30 -5.17
CA THR A 122 -14.36 -3.43 -4.74
C THR A 122 -15.24 -3.94 -5.87
N GLU A 123 -14.87 -3.59 -7.13
CA GLU A 123 -15.57 -4.04 -8.33
C GLU A 123 -14.63 -4.06 -9.54
N GLY A 124 -14.94 -4.90 -10.54
CA GLY A 124 -14.19 -4.96 -11.78
C GLY A 124 -12.86 -5.69 -11.71
N ARG A 125 -11.84 -5.16 -12.38
CA ARG A 125 -10.49 -5.74 -12.49
C ARG A 125 -9.40 -4.69 -12.49
N PHE A 126 -8.14 -5.11 -12.35
CA PHE A 126 -6.98 -4.25 -12.59
C PHE A 126 -6.88 -3.82 -14.07
N PRO A 127 -6.26 -2.65 -14.36
CA PRO A 127 -6.05 -2.19 -15.72
C PRO A 127 -5.00 -3.08 -16.41
N GLU A 128 -5.23 -3.41 -17.68
CA GLU A 128 -4.32 -4.18 -18.52
C GLU A 128 -3.64 -3.32 -19.60
N SER A 129 -4.07 -2.06 -19.73
CA SER A 129 -3.50 -1.11 -20.68
C SER A 129 -3.47 0.31 -20.13
N PRO A 130 -2.59 1.19 -20.65
CA PRO A 130 -2.49 2.58 -20.21
C PRO A 130 -3.74 3.44 -20.47
N ASN A 131 -4.71 2.92 -21.23
CA ASN A 131 -5.99 3.57 -21.49
C ASN A 131 -7.14 3.04 -20.61
N GLU A 132 -6.84 2.15 -19.68
CA GLU A 132 -7.77 1.65 -18.68
C GLU A 132 -7.44 2.25 -17.31
N VAL A 133 -8.45 2.47 -16.50
CA VAL A 133 -8.26 3.08 -15.18
C VAL A 133 -9.11 2.39 -14.13
N VAL A 134 -8.55 2.27 -12.93
CA VAL A 134 -9.27 1.93 -11.71
C VAL A 134 -9.45 3.20 -10.89
N LEU A 135 -10.67 3.42 -10.43
CA LEU A 135 -11.07 4.60 -9.65
C LEU A 135 -11.20 4.24 -8.17
N SER A 136 -10.87 5.17 -7.30
CA SER A 136 -11.15 5.02 -5.87
C SER A 136 -12.64 5.29 -5.57
N ASP A 137 -13.29 4.42 -4.79
CA ASP A 137 -14.66 4.63 -4.28
C ASP A 137 -14.78 5.92 -3.46
N HIS A 138 -13.64 6.44 -2.97
CA HIS A 138 -13.57 7.72 -2.27
C HIS A 138 -14.08 8.89 -3.13
N ILE A 139 -13.99 8.80 -4.46
CA ILE A 139 -14.55 9.78 -5.40
C ILE A 139 -16.06 9.88 -5.20
N SER A 140 -16.74 8.76 -5.10
CA SER A 140 -18.20 8.71 -4.96
C SER A 140 -18.67 9.22 -3.59
N TYR A 141 -18.17 8.65 -2.50
CA TYR A 141 -18.71 8.97 -1.17
C TYR A 141 -18.18 10.26 -0.55
N ASN A 142 -17.05 10.81 -1.03
CA ASN A 142 -16.46 12.07 -0.56
C ASN A 142 -16.50 13.16 -1.63
N GLY A 143 -16.24 12.81 -2.89
CA GLY A 143 -16.26 13.75 -4.02
C GLY A 143 -17.66 13.98 -4.60
N GLY A 144 -18.61 13.07 -4.33
CA GLY A 144 -20.00 13.19 -4.80
C GLY A 144 -20.20 12.86 -6.28
N VAL A 145 -19.16 12.41 -6.98
CA VAL A 145 -19.22 12.02 -8.40
C VAL A 145 -19.20 10.50 -8.51
N THR A 146 -20.12 9.94 -9.27
CA THR A 146 -20.25 8.48 -9.46
C THR A 146 -19.99 8.12 -10.90
N TYR A 147 -19.19 7.08 -11.08
CA TYR A 147 -18.89 6.48 -12.39
C TYR A 147 -19.35 5.02 -12.42
N GLU A 148 -19.51 4.47 -13.62
CA GLU A 148 -19.86 3.08 -13.85
C GLU A 148 -18.74 2.35 -14.64
N LEU A 149 -18.69 1.01 -14.50
CA LEU A 149 -17.76 0.21 -15.30
C LEU A 149 -18.06 0.39 -16.81
N GLY A 150 -17.02 0.67 -17.58
CA GLY A 150 -17.12 0.95 -19.02
C GLY A 150 -17.26 2.43 -19.37
N ASP A 151 -17.44 3.32 -18.39
CA ASP A 151 -17.43 4.75 -18.65
C ASP A 151 -16.11 5.19 -19.26
N THR A 152 -16.20 6.22 -20.11
CA THR A 152 -15.00 6.84 -20.69
C THR A 152 -14.76 8.20 -20.06
N LEU A 153 -13.63 8.32 -19.35
CA LEU A 153 -13.15 9.57 -18.78
C LEU A 153 -12.17 10.24 -19.74
N THR A 154 -12.49 11.44 -20.17
CA THR A 154 -11.54 12.27 -20.92
C THR A 154 -11.06 13.40 -20.04
N LEU A 155 -9.80 13.31 -19.60
CA LEU A 155 -9.20 14.16 -18.60
C LEU A 155 -8.17 15.11 -19.23
N GLU A 156 -8.21 16.36 -18.83
CA GLU A 156 -7.14 17.32 -19.07
C GLU A 156 -6.11 17.19 -17.96
N VAL A 157 -4.99 16.54 -18.30
CA VAL A 157 -3.93 16.21 -17.33
C VAL A 157 -2.90 17.33 -17.28
N GLY A 158 -2.51 17.68 -16.07
CA GLY A 158 -1.57 18.77 -15.84
C GLY A 158 -0.92 18.73 -14.49
N GLU A 159 -0.28 19.84 -14.15
CA GLU A 159 0.47 20.03 -12.92
C GLU A 159 -0.16 21.13 -12.07
N ARG A 160 -0.03 20.98 -10.76
CA ARG A 160 -0.41 21.98 -9.76
C ARG A 160 0.78 22.84 -9.43
N THR A 161 0.61 24.15 -9.39
CA THR A 161 1.70 25.07 -9.06
C THR A 161 1.23 26.17 -8.10
N LEU A 162 2.12 26.60 -7.22
CA LEU A 162 1.93 27.76 -6.35
C LEU A 162 3.21 28.62 -6.41
N ASP A 163 3.08 29.88 -6.81
CA ASP A 163 4.22 30.79 -6.99
C ASP A 163 5.34 30.23 -7.90
N GLY A 164 4.97 29.40 -8.89
CA GLY A 164 5.90 28.73 -9.80
C GLY A 164 6.58 27.47 -9.25
N TYR A 165 6.25 27.05 -8.02
CA TYR A 165 6.69 25.78 -7.46
C TYR A 165 5.68 24.67 -7.77
N LEU A 166 6.17 23.50 -8.18
CA LEU A 166 5.36 22.33 -8.38
C LEU A 166 4.83 21.81 -7.02
N LEU A 167 3.55 21.49 -7.01
CA LEU A 167 2.90 20.87 -5.86
C LEU A 167 2.65 19.39 -6.12
N ASN A 168 2.78 18.60 -5.08
CA ASN A 168 2.50 17.16 -5.10
C ASN A 168 1.29 16.81 -4.22
N GLN A 169 1.04 15.52 -4.00
CA GLN A 169 -0.09 15.02 -3.22
C GLN A 169 0.04 15.32 -1.72
N ASP A 170 1.25 15.59 -1.22
CA ASP A 170 1.49 15.97 0.19
C ASP A 170 1.19 17.44 0.47
N ASN A 171 1.04 18.25 -0.58
CA ASN A 171 0.67 19.65 -0.47
C ASN A 171 -0.86 19.79 -0.52
N PRO A 172 -1.53 20.14 0.60
CA PRO A 172 -2.96 20.37 0.62
C PRO A 172 -3.39 21.39 -0.43
N TYR A 173 -4.66 21.32 -0.84
CA TYR A 173 -5.20 22.32 -1.75
C TYR A 173 -5.15 23.72 -1.11
N ASN A 174 -4.56 24.67 -1.83
CA ASN A 174 -4.45 26.03 -1.36
C ASN A 174 -5.62 26.87 -1.92
N HIS A 175 -6.64 27.02 -1.10
CA HIS A 175 -7.61 28.11 -1.34
C HIS A 175 -6.87 29.43 -1.30
N GLU A 176 -7.38 30.42 -2.05
CA GLU A 176 -6.84 31.79 -2.06
C GLU A 176 -6.75 32.38 -0.63
N ASN A 177 -5.76 31.96 0.12
CA ASN A 177 -5.37 32.55 1.38
C ASN A 177 -4.15 33.43 1.12
N ASP A 178 -4.20 34.70 1.54
CA ASP A 178 -3.14 35.70 1.38
C ASP A 178 -2.90 36.18 -0.08
N GLY A 179 -3.87 36.05 -0.97
CA GLY A 179 -3.83 36.63 -2.32
C GLY A 179 -3.03 35.82 -3.35
N VAL A 180 -2.61 34.61 -3.02
CA VAL A 180 -1.97 33.68 -3.95
C VAL A 180 -2.83 32.44 -4.08
N ALA A 181 -3.39 32.22 -5.26
CA ALA A 181 -4.15 31.02 -5.60
C ALA A 181 -3.24 29.97 -6.24
N GLU A 182 -3.55 28.71 -5.97
CA GLU A 182 -2.97 27.60 -6.69
C GLU A 182 -3.38 27.65 -8.17
N ALA A 183 -2.43 27.45 -9.08
CA ALA A 183 -2.67 27.37 -10.51
C ALA A 183 -2.59 25.93 -11.00
N PHE A 184 -3.48 25.59 -11.93
CA PHE A 184 -3.47 24.31 -12.63
C PHE A 184 -3.06 24.52 -14.08
N GLN A 185 -1.98 23.85 -14.51
CA GLN A 185 -1.42 23.98 -15.86
C GLN A 185 -1.64 22.68 -16.64
N VAL A 186 -2.57 22.70 -17.57
CA VAL A 186 -2.85 21.55 -18.45
C VAL A 186 -1.66 21.32 -19.40
N SER A 187 -1.15 20.11 -19.43
CA SER A 187 -0.07 19.69 -20.32
C SER A 187 -0.55 18.81 -21.49
N ARG A 188 -1.54 17.97 -21.25
CA ARG A 188 -2.06 17.02 -22.25
C ARG A 188 -3.48 16.58 -21.93
N ARG A 189 -4.11 15.89 -22.88
CA ARG A 189 -5.39 15.22 -22.71
C ARG A 189 -5.19 13.71 -22.77
N ARG A 190 -5.81 12.99 -21.83
CA ARG A 190 -5.85 11.53 -21.80
C ARG A 190 -7.28 11.03 -21.73
N SER A 191 -7.52 9.87 -22.32
CA SER A 191 -8.83 9.22 -22.29
C SER A 191 -8.66 7.82 -21.71
N PHE A 192 -9.50 7.49 -20.73
CA PHE A 192 -9.46 6.22 -20.02
C PHE A 192 -10.82 5.55 -20.04
N THR A 193 -10.83 4.23 -20.07
CA THR A 193 -12.02 3.42 -19.80
C THR A 193 -11.97 2.93 -18.36
N VAL A 194 -13.03 3.13 -17.59
CA VAL A 194 -13.16 2.63 -16.22
C VAL A 194 -13.33 1.12 -16.24
N VAL A 195 -12.37 0.38 -15.65
CA VAL A 195 -12.39 -1.09 -15.64
C VAL A 195 -12.52 -1.67 -14.24
N GLY A 196 -12.43 -0.84 -13.20
CA GLY A 196 -12.58 -1.28 -11.83
C GLY A 196 -12.71 -0.13 -10.84
N PHE A 197 -13.07 -0.50 -9.64
CA PHE A 197 -13.12 0.37 -8.47
C PHE A 197 -12.31 -0.25 -7.33
N CYS A 198 -11.75 0.58 -6.46
CA CYS A 198 -10.97 0.13 -5.32
C CYS A 198 -11.24 0.99 -4.08
N ASP A 199 -10.88 0.45 -2.93
CA ASP A 199 -10.83 1.23 -1.70
C ASP A 199 -9.86 2.41 -1.83
N ARG A 200 -10.01 3.41 -0.94
CA ARG A 200 -9.10 4.55 -0.88
C ARG A 200 -7.66 4.10 -0.68
N LEU A 201 -6.74 4.61 -1.50
CA LEU A 201 -5.30 4.30 -1.44
C LEU A 201 -4.62 5.08 -0.30
N SER A 202 -4.91 4.72 0.94
CA SER A 202 -4.50 5.46 2.15
C SER A 202 -3.08 5.20 2.64
N PHE A 203 -2.32 4.33 1.98
CA PHE A 203 -0.98 3.89 2.41
C PHE A 203 0.15 4.84 1.93
N GLY A 204 0.03 6.13 2.24
CA GLY A 204 1.02 7.15 1.85
C GLY A 204 0.92 7.62 0.40
N ILE A 205 -0.19 7.33 -0.28
CA ILE A 205 -0.52 7.83 -1.61
C ILE A 205 -1.60 8.92 -1.52
N GLU A 206 -2.65 8.67 -0.76
CA GLU A 206 -3.76 9.60 -0.57
C GLU A 206 -4.00 9.85 0.92
N ASP A 207 -3.18 10.69 1.52
CA ASP A 207 -3.33 11.11 2.90
C ASP A 207 -4.60 11.97 3.10
N PHE A 208 -4.96 12.20 4.36
CA PHE A 208 -6.18 12.93 4.71
C PHE A 208 -6.26 14.31 4.05
N SER A 209 -5.14 15.04 3.99
CA SER A 209 -5.03 16.38 3.41
C SER A 209 -4.72 16.38 1.91
N ALA A 210 -4.56 15.23 1.29
CA ALA A 210 -4.25 15.12 -0.13
C ALA A 210 -5.36 15.73 -0.99
N PRO A 211 -5.05 16.62 -1.94
CA PRO A 211 -6.04 17.37 -2.73
C PRO A 211 -6.60 16.61 -3.92
N GLY A 212 -6.04 15.44 -4.23
CA GLY A 212 -6.47 14.57 -5.32
C GLY A 212 -6.98 13.23 -4.83
N TYR A 213 -8.08 12.75 -5.43
CA TYR A 213 -8.50 11.36 -5.35
C TYR A 213 -7.59 10.51 -6.23
N SER A 214 -7.01 9.47 -5.68
CA SER A 214 -6.09 8.63 -6.44
C SER A 214 -6.85 7.70 -7.38
N ILE A 215 -6.44 7.72 -8.63
CA ILE A 215 -6.85 6.78 -9.66
C ILE A 215 -5.59 6.17 -10.27
N PHE A 216 -5.64 4.95 -10.78
CA PHE A 216 -4.44 4.36 -11.34
C PHE A 216 -4.67 3.59 -12.64
N THR A 217 -3.62 3.57 -13.44
CA THR A 217 -3.50 2.83 -14.69
C THR A 217 -2.19 2.05 -14.74
N THR A 218 -1.96 1.27 -15.77
CA THR A 218 -0.67 0.59 -15.98
C THR A 218 0.40 1.59 -16.38
N LEU A 219 1.61 1.39 -15.84
CA LEU A 219 2.80 2.10 -16.30
C LEU A 219 3.13 1.69 -17.74
N ASP A 220 3.35 2.67 -18.61
CA ASP A 220 3.83 2.40 -19.96
C ASP A 220 5.27 1.88 -19.88
N THR A 221 5.49 0.66 -20.38
CA THR A 221 6.80 -0.01 -20.34
C THR A 221 7.88 0.71 -21.16
N ASP A 222 7.49 1.55 -22.11
CA ASP A 222 8.41 2.40 -22.85
C ASP A 222 9.14 3.40 -21.94
N PHE A 223 8.59 3.70 -20.76
CA PHE A 223 9.27 4.54 -19.77
C PHE A 223 10.52 3.87 -19.18
N ILE A 224 10.49 2.57 -18.95
CA ILE A 224 11.63 1.79 -18.41
C ILE A 224 12.67 1.53 -19.52
N GLY A 225 12.23 1.34 -20.77
CA GLY A 225 13.10 1.11 -21.92
C GLY A 225 13.67 2.38 -22.57
N ALA A 226 13.18 3.57 -22.20
CA ALA A 226 13.72 4.85 -22.70
C ALA A 226 15.07 5.25 -22.05
N THR A 227 15.49 4.50 -21.02
CA THR A 227 16.80 4.63 -20.38
C THR A 227 17.92 3.93 -21.17
N ASP A 228 17.57 3.12 -22.19
CA ASP A 228 18.52 2.34 -23.03
C ASP A 228 19.06 3.11 -24.26
N LYS A 229 19.09 4.47 -24.26
CA LYS A 229 19.70 5.23 -25.37
C LYS A 229 20.57 6.37 -24.93
#